data_7e60c11e87dcef732a781d0fe4358a44
#
_entry.id   7e60c11e87dcef732a781d0fe4358a44
#
_cell.length_a   1.000
_cell.length_b   1.000
_cell.length_c   1.000
_cell.angle_alpha   90.00
_cell.angle_beta   90.00
_cell.angle_gamma   90.00
#
_symmetry.space_group_name_H-M   'P 1'
#
loop_
_entity.id
_entity.type
_entity.pdbx_description
1 polymer ?
#
loop_
_entity_poly.entity_id
_entity_poly.type
_entity_poly.pdbx_seq_one_letter_code
_entity_poly.pdbx_strand_id
1 'polypeptide(L)'
;MTRRLLAGLLFVLSSAAARADVAVLVHGYLGTAHSWDTSGVNAVLAAHGWRPLAAVLPAAALPPVPADGGNSLYTVALPSIAPLAVQADYLAAALRGIEARHPGEHVTLVGHSAGGVVARLALVRSGAGQVNRLITIASPHVGTARALEALDATHDAGPIGWLKDFF
;
A
#
# COMPACT_ATOMS: atom_id res chain seq x y z
N MET A 1 12.45 -62.31 -30.22
CA MET A 1 11.46 -61.67 -29.32
C MET A 1 12.09 -60.42 -28.76
N THR A 2 11.84 -59.27 -29.37
CA THR A 2 12.42 -57.98 -29.00
C THR A 2 11.37 -57.17 -28.23
N ARG A 3 11.62 -57.02 -26.89
CA ARG A 3 10.79 -56.15 -26.01
C ARG A 3 11.16 -54.69 -26.25
N ARG A 4 10.29 -53.96 -26.92
CA ARG A 4 10.37 -52.49 -27.03
C ARG A 4 9.92 -51.87 -25.70
N LEU A 5 10.87 -51.31 -24.95
CA LEU A 5 10.60 -50.45 -23.80
C LEU A 5 10.17 -49.07 -24.30
N LEU A 6 8.89 -48.74 -24.19
CA LEU A 6 8.39 -47.36 -24.32
C LEU A 6 8.73 -46.61 -23.04
N ALA A 7 9.76 -45.77 -23.08
CA ALA A 7 10.02 -44.77 -22.03
C ALA A 7 9.06 -43.60 -22.29
N GLY A 8 7.97 -43.54 -21.50
CA GLY A 8 7.07 -42.39 -21.47
C GLY A 8 7.77 -41.22 -20.76
N LEU A 9 8.19 -40.22 -21.53
CA LEU A 9 8.71 -38.97 -21.03
C LEU A 9 7.52 -38.15 -20.47
N LEU A 10 7.31 -38.18 -19.15
CA LEU A 10 6.32 -37.35 -18.45
C LEU A 10 6.86 -35.92 -18.45
N PHE A 11 6.44 -35.12 -19.40
CA PHE A 11 6.71 -33.69 -19.41
C PHE A 11 5.79 -33.04 -18.35
N VAL A 12 6.29 -32.87 -17.14
CA VAL A 12 5.63 -32.05 -16.13
C VAL A 12 5.74 -30.59 -16.59
N LEU A 13 4.72 -30.11 -17.28
CA LEU A 13 4.52 -28.67 -17.52
C LEU A 13 4.27 -28.00 -16.16
N SER A 14 5.34 -27.59 -15.49
CA SER A 14 5.25 -26.59 -14.44
C SER A 14 4.74 -25.30 -15.10
N SER A 15 3.41 -25.15 -15.17
CA SER A 15 2.82 -23.84 -15.38
C SER A 15 3.29 -22.98 -14.19
N ALA A 16 4.29 -22.13 -14.44
CA ALA A 16 4.52 -21.00 -13.54
C ALA A 16 3.20 -20.23 -13.53
N ALA A 17 2.38 -20.47 -12.51
CA ALA A 17 1.18 -19.67 -12.29
C ALA A 17 1.66 -18.22 -12.26
N ALA A 18 1.20 -17.42 -13.21
CA ALA A 18 1.45 -15.98 -13.18
C ALA A 18 0.93 -15.51 -11.84
N ARG A 19 1.84 -15.10 -10.95
CA ARG A 19 1.45 -14.59 -9.64
C ARG A 19 0.77 -13.26 -9.88
N ALA A 20 -0.41 -13.10 -9.32
CA ALA A 20 -1.05 -11.80 -9.27
C ALA A 20 -0.21 -10.87 -8.38
N ASP A 21 -0.09 -9.62 -8.79
CA ASP A 21 0.57 -8.58 -7.99
C ASP A 21 -0.48 -7.78 -7.22
N VAL A 22 -0.08 -7.29 -6.05
CA VAL A 22 -0.91 -6.42 -5.21
C VAL A 22 -0.28 -5.03 -5.17
N ALA A 23 -1.05 -4.00 -5.48
CA ALA A 23 -0.65 -2.62 -5.27
C ALA A 23 -1.50 -1.98 -4.16
N VAL A 24 -0.85 -1.24 -3.28
CA VAL A 24 -1.49 -0.51 -2.18
C VAL A 24 -1.13 0.96 -2.28
N LEU A 25 -2.12 1.81 -2.51
CA LEU A 25 -1.95 3.24 -2.68
C LEU A 25 -2.29 4.00 -1.39
N VAL A 26 -1.39 4.89 -0.99
CA VAL A 26 -1.49 5.69 0.24
C VAL A 26 -1.50 7.17 -0.11
N HIS A 27 -2.59 7.87 0.23
CA HIS A 27 -2.76 9.30 -0.05
C HIS A 27 -1.91 10.17 0.89
N GLY A 28 -1.78 11.44 0.55
CA GLY A 28 -1.05 12.43 1.34
C GLY A 28 -1.91 13.16 2.38
N TYR A 29 -1.31 14.19 2.98
CA TYR A 29 -1.95 15.10 3.94
C TYR A 29 -3.22 15.73 3.34
N LEU A 30 -4.30 15.79 4.11
CA LEU A 30 -5.64 16.22 3.71
C LEU A 30 -6.24 15.42 2.53
N GLY A 31 -5.57 14.37 2.07
CA GLY A 31 -6.11 13.47 1.07
C GLY A 31 -7.04 12.41 1.66
N THR A 32 -7.65 11.65 0.76
CA THR A 32 -8.49 10.49 1.09
C THR A 32 -8.16 9.35 0.12
N ALA A 33 -8.66 8.15 0.38
CA ALA A 33 -8.55 7.04 -0.58
C ALA A 33 -9.09 7.42 -1.97
N HIS A 34 -10.13 8.28 -2.03
CA HIS A 34 -10.73 8.76 -3.28
C HIS A 34 -9.83 9.71 -4.08
N SER A 35 -8.75 10.24 -3.48
CA SER A 35 -7.80 11.09 -4.21
C SER A 35 -7.17 10.39 -5.42
N TRP A 36 -7.05 9.08 -5.38
CA TRP A 36 -6.51 8.26 -6.46
C TRP A 36 -7.49 8.08 -7.63
N ASP A 37 -8.80 8.15 -7.35
CA ASP A 37 -9.85 8.15 -8.38
C ASP A 37 -9.93 9.52 -9.06
N THR A 38 -10.01 10.60 -8.27
CA THR A 38 -10.12 11.97 -8.79
C THR A 38 -8.89 12.44 -9.57
N SER A 39 -7.71 11.89 -9.25
CA SER A 39 -6.48 12.14 -10.02
C SER A 39 -6.40 11.34 -11.32
N GLY A 40 -7.29 10.37 -11.55
CA GLY A 40 -7.28 9.48 -12.70
C GLY A 40 -6.28 8.32 -12.61
N VAL A 41 -5.49 8.22 -11.53
CA VAL A 41 -4.48 7.14 -11.38
C VAL A 41 -5.13 5.77 -11.38
N ASN A 42 -6.23 5.57 -10.64
CA ASN A 42 -6.94 4.30 -10.62
C ASN A 42 -7.46 3.92 -12.01
N ALA A 43 -7.95 4.88 -12.81
CA ALA A 43 -8.42 4.62 -14.17
C ALA A 43 -7.28 4.18 -15.10
N VAL A 44 -6.11 4.84 -15.00
CA VAL A 44 -4.92 4.45 -15.77
C VAL A 44 -4.45 3.04 -15.40
N LEU A 45 -4.36 2.76 -14.11
CA LEU A 45 -3.95 1.42 -13.64
C LEU A 45 -4.95 0.34 -14.05
N ALA A 46 -6.26 0.63 -13.99
CA ALA A 46 -7.30 -0.28 -14.45
C ALA A 46 -7.17 -0.60 -15.95
N ALA A 47 -6.87 0.40 -16.79
CA ALA A 47 -6.61 0.20 -18.21
C ALA A 47 -5.37 -0.67 -18.50
N HIS A 48 -4.49 -0.84 -17.50
CA HIS A 48 -3.28 -1.68 -17.58
C HIS A 48 -3.40 -2.99 -16.78
N GLY A 49 -4.62 -3.46 -16.53
CA GLY A 49 -4.86 -4.79 -15.95
C GLY A 49 -4.88 -4.85 -14.43
N TRP A 50 -4.82 -3.70 -13.76
CA TRP A 50 -5.04 -3.62 -12.31
C TRP A 50 -6.54 -3.53 -12.03
N ARG A 51 -6.98 -4.19 -10.97
CA ARG A 51 -8.38 -4.17 -10.55
C ARG A 51 -8.54 -3.32 -9.29
N PRO A 52 -9.09 -2.09 -9.41
CA PRO A 52 -9.41 -1.30 -8.24
C PRO A 52 -10.46 -1.99 -7.37
N LEU A 53 -10.15 -2.11 -6.08
CA LEU A 53 -11.06 -2.64 -5.07
C LEU A 53 -11.62 -1.47 -4.25
N ALA A 54 -12.67 -1.76 -3.45
CA ALA A 54 -13.19 -0.76 -2.53
C ALA A 54 -12.09 -0.30 -1.56
N ALA A 55 -12.18 0.96 -1.11
CA ALA A 55 -11.18 1.52 -0.22
C ALA A 55 -11.09 0.74 1.10
N VAL A 56 -9.87 0.53 1.57
CA VAL A 56 -9.60 -0.05 2.89
C VAL A 56 -9.78 1.04 3.93
N LEU A 57 -10.82 0.90 4.75
CA LEU A 57 -11.13 1.82 5.83
C LEU A 57 -10.59 1.31 7.17
N PRO A 58 -10.24 2.19 8.11
CA PRO A 58 -9.88 1.79 9.47
C PRO A 58 -10.99 0.97 10.12
N ALA A 59 -10.62 -0.14 10.75
CA ALA A 59 -11.54 -1.06 11.46
C ALA A 59 -12.68 -1.67 10.62
N ALA A 60 -12.71 -1.46 9.32
CA ALA A 60 -13.69 -2.09 8.42
C ALA A 60 -13.18 -3.43 7.88
N ALA A 61 -14.12 -4.27 7.45
CA ALA A 61 -13.78 -5.48 6.72
C ALA A 61 -13.12 -5.10 5.39
N LEU A 62 -12.07 -5.84 5.03
CA LEU A 62 -11.42 -5.65 3.74
C LEU A 62 -12.35 -6.08 2.59
N PRO A 63 -12.26 -5.42 1.42
CA PRO A 63 -13.04 -5.81 0.25
C PRO A 63 -12.72 -7.26 -0.17
N PRO A 64 -13.69 -7.96 -0.77
CA PRO A 64 -13.46 -9.31 -1.27
C PRO A 64 -12.41 -9.32 -2.40
N VAL A 65 -11.55 -10.33 -2.40
CA VAL A 65 -10.60 -10.57 -3.50
C VAL A 65 -11.34 -11.31 -4.62
N PRO A 66 -11.22 -10.82 -5.87
CA PRO A 66 -11.82 -11.50 -7.01
C PRO A 66 -11.23 -12.90 -7.24
N ALA A 67 -12.08 -13.88 -7.51
CA ALA A 67 -11.67 -15.28 -7.64
C ALA A 67 -10.86 -15.61 -8.91
N ASP A 68 -10.80 -14.69 -9.87
CA ASP A 68 -10.15 -14.88 -11.17
C ASP A 68 -8.64 -14.55 -11.18
N GLY A 69 -8.05 -14.24 -10.01
CA GLY A 69 -6.59 -14.17 -9.83
C GLY A 69 -5.88 -13.03 -10.57
N GLY A 70 -6.55 -11.91 -10.84
CA GLY A 70 -5.95 -10.72 -11.45
C GLY A 70 -5.24 -9.81 -10.44
N ASN A 71 -4.39 -8.88 -10.95
CA ASN A 71 -3.71 -7.89 -10.12
C ASN A 71 -4.69 -7.05 -9.32
N SER A 72 -4.48 -6.95 -8.01
CA SER A 72 -5.37 -6.26 -7.08
C SER A 72 -4.82 -4.88 -6.72
N LEU A 73 -5.68 -3.85 -6.80
CA LEU A 73 -5.34 -2.48 -6.47
C LEU A 73 -6.15 -2.00 -5.26
N TYR A 74 -5.49 -1.78 -4.15
CA TYR A 74 -6.06 -1.24 -2.93
C TYR A 74 -5.75 0.24 -2.76
N THR A 75 -6.71 1.00 -2.28
CA THR A 75 -6.50 2.35 -1.76
C THR A 75 -6.78 2.35 -0.27
N VAL A 76 -5.87 2.90 0.55
CA VAL A 76 -6.04 2.92 2.00
C VAL A 76 -6.48 4.30 2.45
N ALA A 77 -7.58 4.37 3.19
CA ALA A 77 -8.04 5.58 3.84
C ALA A 77 -7.35 5.73 5.19
N LEU A 78 -6.42 6.67 5.29
CA LEU A 78 -5.75 7.01 6.54
C LEU A 78 -6.40 8.23 7.19
N PRO A 79 -6.34 8.37 8.53
CA PRO A 79 -6.71 9.59 9.22
C PRO A 79 -5.65 10.68 8.93
N SER A 80 -5.76 11.34 7.77
CA SER A 80 -4.71 12.17 7.15
C SER A 80 -4.25 13.37 7.97
N ILE A 81 -4.96 13.73 9.04
CA ILE A 81 -4.61 14.79 9.97
C ILE A 81 -4.08 14.25 11.32
N ALA A 82 -4.08 12.92 11.53
CA ALA A 82 -3.52 12.31 12.71
C ALA A 82 -1.98 12.31 12.66
N PRO A 83 -1.28 12.16 13.80
CA PRO A 83 0.16 11.98 13.84
C PRO A 83 0.63 10.85 12.92
N LEU A 84 1.81 11.03 12.27
CA LEU A 84 2.35 10.06 11.32
C LEU A 84 2.48 8.65 11.90
N ALA A 85 2.83 8.55 13.20
CA ALA A 85 2.94 7.27 13.89
C ALA A 85 1.59 6.53 13.94
N VAL A 86 0.50 7.26 14.22
CA VAL A 86 -0.87 6.71 14.23
C VAL A 86 -1.27 6.25 12.83
N GLN A 87 -0.99 7.07 11.81
CA GLN A 87 -1.25 6.68 10.42
C GLN A 87 -0.43 5.44 10.01
N ALA A 88 0.83 5.34 10.44
CA ALA A 88 1.68 4.20 10.17
C ALA A 88 1.15 2.91 10.82
N ASP A 89 0.64 2.99 12.04
CA ASP A 89 0.04 1.84 12.72
C ASP A 89 -1.25 1.37 12.01
N TYR A 90 -2.09 2.31 11.53
CA TYR A 90 -3.25 2.00 10.68
C TYR A 90 -2.84 1.32 9.36
N LEU A 91 -1.82 1.86 8.69
CA LEU A 91 -1.32 1.29 7.45
C LEU A 91 -0.76 -0.12 7.67
N ALA A 92 0.02 -0.32 8.73
CA ALA A 92 0.56 -1.63 9.08
C ALA A 92 -0.55 -2.67 9.35
N ALA A 93 -1.63 -2.25 10.01
CA ALA A 93 -2.79 -3.13 10.22
C ALA A 93 -3.49 -3.47 8.89
N ALA A 94 -3.67 -2.49 8.01
CA ALA A 94 -4.24 -2.70 6.67
C ALA A 94 -3.38 -3.66 5.84
N LEU A 95 -2.06 -3.47 5.83
CA LEU A 95 -1.11 -4.34 5.12
C LEU A 95 -1.19 -5.77 5.59
N ARG A 96 -1.17 -6.03 6.91
CA ARG A 96 -1.33 -7.40 7.44
C ARG A 96 -2.64 -8.05 6.98
N GLY A 97 -3.74 -7.30 6.94
CA GLY A 97 -5.01 -7.81 6.47
C GLY A 97 -5.02 -8.11 4.97
N ILE A 98 -4.38 -7.28 4.16
CA ILE A 98 -4.21 -7.48 2.71
C ILE A 98 -3.33 -8.71 2.46
N GLU A 99 -2.18 -8.80 3.11
CA GLU A 99 -1.24 -9.92 2.98
C GLU A 99 -1.86 -11.27 3.34
N ALA A 100 -2.70 -11.30 4.37
CA ALA A 100 -3.44 -12.51 4.75
C ALA A 100 -4.41 -13.00 3.66
N ARG A 101 -4.84 -12.13 2.75
CA ARG A 101 -5.73 -12.46 1.61
C ARG A 101 -4.98 -12.77 0.33
N HIS A 102 -3.71 -12.42 0.28
CA HIS A 102 -2.82 -12.59 -0.86
C HIS A 102 -1.57 -13.40 -0.45
N PRO A 103 -1.72 -14.63 0.03
CA PRO A 103 -0.61 -15.40 0.58
C PRO A 103 0.47 -15.65 -0.50
N GLY A 104 1.67 -15.14 -0.21
CA GLY A 104 2.82 -15.29 -1.08
C GLY A 104 2.82 -14.40 -2.33
N GLU A 105 1.87 -13.51 -2.51
CA GLU A 105 1.89 -12.49 -3.56
C GLU A 105 2.79 -11.32 -3.15
N HIS A 106 3.37 -10.65 -4.15
CA HIS A 106 4.19 -9.47 -3.89
C HIS A 106 3.34 -8.21 -3.75
N VAL A 107 3.63 -7.42 -2.73
CA VAL A 107 2.95 -6.15 -2.48
C VAL A 107 3.85 -4.99 -2.91
N THR A 108 3.36 -4.16 -3.82
CA THR A 108 3.94 -2.85 -4.14
C THR A 108 3.19 -1.78 -3.36
N LEU A 109 3.89 -1.10 -2.46
CA LEU A 109 3.34 0.00 -1.67
C LEU A 109 3.69 1.32 -2.35
N VAL A 110 2.69 2.16 -2.64
CA VAL A 110 2.86 3.45 -3.32
C VAL A 110 2.32 4.55 -2.43
N GLY A 111 3.16 5.51 -2.05
CA GLY A 111 2.77 6.63 -1.20
C GLY A 111 2.99 7.98 -1.89
N HIS A 112 1.99 8.85 -1.86
CA HIS A 112 2.09 10.22 -2.34
C HIS A 112 2.26 11.20 -1.18
N SER A 113 3.19 12.17 -1.31
CA SER A 113 3.40 13.23 -0.33
C SER A 113 3.64 12.65 1.09
N ALA A 114 2.93 13.10 2.11
CA ALA A 114 3.00 12.56 3.48
C ALA A 114 2.73 11.05 3.52
N GLY A 115 1.89 10.52 2.61
CA GLY A 115 1.62 9.08 2.53
C GLY A 115 2.84 8.22 2.25
N GLY A 116 3.84 8.73 1.52
CA GLY A 116 5.11 8.03 1.33
C GLY A 116 5.98 8.02 2.60
N VAL A 117 5.91 9.08 3.40
CA VAL A 117 6.57 9.12 4.72
C VAL A 117 5.91 8.12 5.66
N VAL A 118 4.57 8.10 5.72
CA VAL A 118 3.79 7.12 6.50
C VAL A 118 4.11 5.70 6.07
N ALA A 119 4.15 5.43 4.76
CA ALA A 119 4.47 4.11 4.21
C ALA A 119 5.87 3.65 4.66
N ARG A 120 6.88 4.50 4.52
CA ARG A 120 8.24 4.20 5.01
C ARG A 120 8.25 3.96 6.52
N LEU A 121 7.57 4.79 7.30
CA LEU A 121 7.50 4.66 8.76
C LEU A 121 6.84 3.35 9.17
N ALA A 122 5.74 2.95 8.51
CA ALA A 122 5.07 1.68 8.75
C ALA A 122 6.02 0.48 8.53
N LEU A 123 6.77 0.47 7.43
CA LEU A 123 7.72 -0.60 7.12
C LEU A 123 8.88 -0.66 8.13
N VAL A 124 9.40 0.49 8.57
CA VAL A 124 10.48 0.56 9.56
C VAL A 124 10.02 0.06 10.94
N ARG A 125 8.79 0.39 11.34
CA ARG A 125 8.25 0.04 12.68
C ARG A 125 7.73 -1.39 12.76
N SER A 126 7.11 -1.88 11.68
CA SER A 126 6.36 -3.15 11.70
C SER A 126 6.98 -4.24 10.83
N GLY A 127 8.06 -3.93 10.11
CA GLY A 127 8.66 -4.83 9.12
C GLY A 127 7.97 -4.74 7.76
N ALA A 128 8.62 -5.30 6.76
CA ALA A 128 8.16 -5.21 5.36
C ALA A 128 7.06 -6.24 5.01
N GLY A 129 6.94 -7.35 5.76
CA GLY A 129 5.98 -8.41 5.43
C GLY A 129 6.19 -8.91 3.99
N GLN A 130 5.13 -8.91 3.19
CA GLN A 130 5.17 -9.22 1.75
C GLN A 130 5.45 -7.99 0.86
N VAL A 131 5.64 -6.80 1.44
CA VAL A 131 6.00 -5.59 0.68
C VAL A 131 7.42 -5.74 0.15
N ASN A 132 7.55 -5.96 -1.13
CA ASN A 132 8.83 -6.09 -1.82
C ASN A 132 9.27 -4.81 -2.54
N ARG A 133 8.37 -3.82 -2.67
CA ARG A 133 8.65 -2.54 -3.32
C ARG A 133 7.90 -1.39 -2.64
N LEU A 134 8.63 -0.32 -2.35
CA LEU A 134 8.07 0.96 -1.92
C LEU A 134 8.35 2.00 -3.00
N ILE A 135 7.31 2.63 -3.52
CA ILE A 135 7.37 3.77 -4.45
C ILE A 135 6.85 4.99 -3.72
N THR A 136 7.64 6.06 -3.68
CA THR A 136 7.21 7.32 -3.08
C THR A 136 7.18 8.43 -4.12
N ILE A 137 6.09 9.19 -4.15
CA ILE A 137 5.85 10.24 -5.13
C ILE A 137 5.78 11.57 -4.37
N ALA A 138 6.72 12.49 -4.66
CA ALA A 138 6.78 13.81 -4.02
C ALA A 138 6.71 13.75 -2.48
N SER A 139 7.39 12.78 -1.86
CA SER A 139 7.34 12.51 -0.42
C SER A 139 8.49 13.19 0.32
N PRO A 140 8.23 14.02 1.33
CA PRO A 140 9.24 14.80 2.03
C PRO A 140 9.94 13.97 3.13
N HIS A 141 10.77 13.02 2.77
CA HIS A 141 11.45 12.11 3.70
C HIS A 141 12.46 12.77 4.66
N VAL A 142 12.85 13.99 4.38
CA VAL A 142 13.75 14.79 5.22
C VAL A 142 13.03 16.00 5.87
N GLY A 143 11.72 16.01 5.83
CA GLY A 143 10.89 17.12 6.29
C GLY A 143 10.67 18.19 5.21
N THR A 144 9.98 19.26 5.59
CA THR A 144 9.71 20.43 4.74
C THR A 144 9.88 21.70 5.54
N ALA A 145 10.20 22.83 4.87
CA ALA A 145 10.24 24.15 5.52
C ALA A 145 8.88 24.48 6.18
N ARG A 146 7.76 24.15 5.53
CA ARG A 146 6.41 24.32 6.11
C ARG A 146 6.18 23.54 7.39
N ALA A 147 6.76 22.35 7.50
CA ALA A 147 6.67 21.57 8.72
C ALA A 147 7.45 22.24 9.87
N LEU A 148 8.62 22.80 9.57
CA LEU A 148 9.41 23.57 10.53
C LEU A 148 8.69 24.86 10.95
N GLU A 149 8.14 25.62 10.01
CA GLU A 149 7.32 26.80 10.28
C GLU A 149 6.11 26.48 11.18
N ALA A 150 5.44 25.35 10.92
CA ALA A 150 4.32 24.90 11.76
C ALA A 150 4.78 24.54 13.17
N LEU A 151 5.96 23.96 13.34
CA LEU A 151 6.56 23.67 14.65
C LEU A 151 6.91 24.97 15.40
N ASP A 152 7.50 25.93 14.71
CA ASP A 152 7.85 27.24 15.30
C ASP A 152 6.60 28.01 15.73
N ALA A 153 5.53 28.01 14.91
CA ALA A 153 4.27 28.64 15.23
C ALA A 153 3.53 27.99 16.43
N THR A 154 3.86 26.74 16.77
CA THR A 154 3.28 26.02 17.91
C THR A 154 4.08 26.17 19.20
N HIS A 155 5.23 26.83 19.17
CA HIS A 155 6.00 27.15 20.39
C HIS A 155 5.30 28.16 21.26
N ASP A 156 4.47 29.04 20.70
CA ASP A 156 3.59 29.93 21.45
C ASP A 156 2.27 29.22 21.73
N ALA A 157 1.99 29.00 23.02
CA ALA A 157 0.88 28.23 23.57
C ALA A 157 -0.49 28.52 22.91
N GLY A 158 -0.82 27.82 21.83
CA GLY A 158 -2.09 27.94 21.13
C GLY A 158 -2.75 26.55 20.88
N PRO A 159 -4.01 26.53 20.42
CA PRO A 159 -4.78 25.28 20.24
C PRO A 159 -4.20 24.29 19.22
N ILE A 160 -3.01 24.53 18.70
CA ILE A 160 -2.33 23.74 17.68
C ILE A 160 -1.19 22.87 18.29
N GLY A 161 -1.09 22.76 19.61
CA GLY A 161 -0.04 21.95 20.28
C GLY A 161 -0.01 20.47 19.87
N TRP A 162 -1.11 19.94 19.33
CA TRP A 162 -1.19 18.58 18.80
C TRP A 162 -0.41 18.38 17.49
N LEU A 163 -0.05 19.47 16.79
CA LEU A 163 0.78 19.38 15.57
C LEU A 163 2.24 18.97 15.87
N LYS A 164 2.71 19.11 17.12
CA LYS A 164 4.07 18.69 17.51
C LYS A 164 4.30 17.20 17.36
N ASP A 165 3.25 16.40 17.53
CA ASP A 165 3.33 14.95 17.39
C ASP A 165 3.22 14.49 15.91
N PHE A 166 3.12 15.45 15.00
CA PHE A 166 2.93 15.18 13.57
C PHE A 166 4.26 14.93 12.85
N PHE A 167 5.38 15.38 13.40
CA PHE A 167 6.73 15.30 12.84
C PHE A 167 7.68 14.73 13.89
#